data_28ed4f29ad70677d6f5e59ea820acdd4
#
_entry.id   28ed4f29ad70677d6f5e59ea820acdd4
#
_cell.length_a   1.000
_cell.length_b   1.000
_cell.length_c   1.000
_cell.angle_alpha   90.00
_cell.angle_beta   90.00
_cell.angle_gamma   90.00
#
_symmetry.space_group_name_H-M   'P 1'
#
loop_
_entity.id
_entity.type
_entity.pdbx_description
1 polymer ?
#
loop_
_entity_poly.entity_id
_entity_poly.type
_entity_poly.pdbx_seq_one_letter_code
_entity_poly.pdbx_strand_id
1 'polypeptide(L)'
;MRNLSTEFKEQQNSGNRNYLKYADFTFTDGSTLSITDKDLWSNGFNFEDAVSQSGSFDIGAAIVNKLTLQINNFSGKYTDYIWDGARVVCYIGLELSTGIEKIRICTMTVTDAPYQSTAIISLTCEDSMRLFDRDYSESKLTYPATRLQIIQDACEVCGVTLQSTRFDNDDFVIQNRPNDNSITFRQVIAWVAQMGCQWAKSDEYGRLCLGWYERE
;
A
#
# COMPACT_ATOMS: atom_id res chain seq x y z
N MET A 1 10.38 -12.07 5.80
CA MET A 1 10.64 -11.63 7.19
C MET A 1 11.45 -10.33 7.15
N ARG A 2 11.02 -9.29 7.85
CA ARG A 2 11.72 -7.99 7.90
C ARG A 2 13.06 -8.16 8.65
N ASN A 3 14.11 -7.55 8.13
CA ASN A 3 15.45 -7.67 8.74
C ASN A 3 15.57 -6.63 9.87
N LEU A 4 15.20 -7.04 11.08
CA LEU A 4 15.20 -6.21 12.30
C LEU A 4 16.41 -6.54 13.16
N SER A 5 16.99 -5.53 13.81
CA SER A 5 18.05 -5.74 14.79
C SER A 5 17.56 -6.59 15.98
N THR A 6 18.48 -7.23 16.66
CA THR A 6 18.16 -7.99 17.88
C THR A 6 17.58 -7.06 18.95
N GLU A 7 18.16 -5.87 19.12
CA GLU A 7 17.70 -4.87 20.07
C GLU A 7 16.25 -4.41 19.74
N PHE A 8 15.91 -4.22 18.46
CA PHE A 8 14.54 -3.89 18.06
C PHE A 8 13.56 -4.97 18.50
N LYS A 9 13.87 -6.25 18.26
CA LYS A 9 13.01 -7.38 18.63
C LYS A 9 12.83 -7.49 20.14
N GLU A 10 13.88 -7.26 20.91
CA GLU A 10 13.84 -7.26 22.37
C GLU A 10 13.01 -6.07 22.90
N GLN A 11 13.27 -4.87 22.39
CA GLN A 11 12.56 -3.66 22.79
C GLN A 11 11.07 -3.71 22.39
N GLN A 12 10.73 -4.33 21.25
CA GLN A 12 9.34 -4.53 20.83
C GLN A 12 8.53 -5.36 21.84
N ASN A 13 9.19 -6.29 22.53
CA ASN A 13 8.57 -7.15 23.55
C ASN A 13 8.60 -6.52 24.96
N SER A 14 9.27 -5.38 25.14
CA SER A 14 9.34 -4.69 26.42
C SER A 14 8.03 -3.94 26.73
N GLY A 15 7.74 -3.75 28.02
CA GLY A 15 6.59 -2.96 28.44
C GLY A 15 6.74 -1.45 28.23
N ASN A 16 7.96 -0.97 28.01
CA ASN A 16 8.29 0.45 27.84
C ASN A 16 8.83 0.71 26.44
N ARG A 17 7.90 0.74 25.45
CA ARG A 17 8.22 0.97 24.04
C ARG A 17 7.57 2.27 23.56
N ASN A 18 8.35 3.11 22.91
CA ASN A 18 7.90 4.33 22.28
C ASN A 18 8.01 4.23 20.77
N TYR A 19 6.88 4.10 20.08
CA TYR A 19 6.81 4.09 18.64
C TYR A 19 6.62 5.49 18.09
N LEU A 20 7.54 5.88 17.21
CA LEU A 20 7.52 7.14 16.50
C LEU A 20 7.06 6.93 15.06
N LYS A 21 6.26 7.82 14.52
CA LYS A 21 5.71 7.76 13.16
C LYS A 21 6.41 8.76 12.28
N TYR A 22 6.66 8.37 11.04
CA TYR A 22 7.33 9.19 10.03
C TYR A 22 6.61 9.04 8.70
N ALA A 23 6.55 10.14 7.94
CA ALA A 23 5.99 10.15 6.60
C ALA A 23 6.88 11.03 5.70
N ASP A 24 7.51 10.41 4.70
CA ASP A 24 8.35 11.09 3.71
C ASP A 24 7.56 11.26 2.42
N PHE A 25 7.28 12.52 2.07
CA PHE A 25 6.54 12.91 0.88
C PHE A 25 7.50 13.23 -0.27
N THR A 26 7.09 12.84 -1.47
CA THR A 26 7.63 13.31 -2.75
C THR A 26 6.49 13.89 -3.54
N PHE A 27 6.52 15.19 -3.78
CA PHE A 27 5.47 15.90 -4.50
C PHE A 27 5.60 15.72 -6.01
N THR A 28 4.56 16.09 -6.74
CA THR A 28 4.50 15.96 -8.21
C THR A 28 5.53 16.84 -8.93
N ASP A 29 6.00 17.92 -8.30
CA ASP A 29 7.08 18.76 -8.80
C ASP A 29 8.50 18.24 -8.49
N GLY A 30 8.60 17.09 -7.80
CA GLY A 30 9.85 16.45 -7.39
C GLY A 30 10.41 16.97 -6.06
N SER A 31 9.80 17.96 -5.44
CA SER A 31 10.20 18.41 -4.09
C SER A 31 9.88 17.34 -3.05
N THR A 32 10.56 17.38 -1.91
CA THR A 32 10.41 16.40 -0.84
C THR A 32 10.15 17.08 0.50
N LEU A 33 9.41 16.39 1.37
CA LEU A 33 9.13 16.83 2.73
C LEU A 33 9.09 15.65 3.67
N SER A 34 9.77 15.73 4.80
CA SER A 34 9.69 14.73 5.88
C SER A 34 8.84 15.25 7.03
N ILE A 35 7.82 14.50 7.39
CA ILE A 35 6.96 14.69 8.55
C ILE A 35 7.37 13.69 9.63
N THR A 36 7.53 14.18 10.84
CA THR A 36 7.87 13.37 12.01
C THR A 36 6.70 13.25 12.96
N ASP A 37 6.80 12.39 13.96
CA ASP A 37 5.77 12.23 14.99
C ASP A 37 5.38 13.55 15.69
N LYS A 38 6.33 14.51 15.80
CA LYS A 38 6.10 15.84 16.39
C LYS A 38 5.25 16.76 15.50
N ASP A 39 5.24 16.52 14.21
CA ASP A 39 4.47 17.29 13.22
C ASP A 39 3.05 16.73 13.05
N LEU A 40 2.79 15.52 13.54
CA LEU A 40 1.47 14.89 13.47
C LEU A 40 0.55 15.42 14.57
N TRP A 41 -0.74 15.50 14.25
CA TRP A 41 -1.78 15.71 15.25
C TRP A 41 -1.91 14.48 16.15
N SER A 42 -2.39 14.66 17.37
CA SER A 42 -2.64 13.55 18.30
C SER A 42 -3.53 12.49 17.64
N ASN A 43 -3.07 11.24 17.55
CA ASN A 43 -3.71 10.15 16.82
C ASN A 43 -3.92 10.42 15.32
N GLY A 44 -3.16 11.35 14.75
CA GLY A 44 -3.24 11.75 13.35
C GLY A 44 -2.55 10.81 12.35
N PHE A 45 -2.29 9.56 12.72
CA PHE A 45 -1.72 8.53 11.85
C PHE A 45 -2.55 7.26 12.00
N ASN A 46 -3.42 6.98 11.02
CA ASN A 46 -4.24 5.78 11.00
C ASN A 46 -3.98 5.02 9.69
N PHE A 47 -3.38 3.83 9.81
CA PHE A 47 -3.07 2.94 8.70
C PHE A 47 -3.90 1.66 8.80
N GLU A 48 -4.65 1.37 7.75
CA GLU A 48 -5.44 0.15 7.59
C GLU A 48 -4.73 -0.77 6.61
N ASP A 49 -4.17 -1.90 7.10
CA ASP A 49 -3.57 -2.97 6.28
C ASP A 49 -4.44 -4.22 6.37
N ALA A 50 -5.33 -4.39 5.41
CA ALA A 50 -6.29 -5.49 5.37
C ALA A 50 -6.02 -6.44 4.20
N VAL A 51 -6.32 -7.70 4.41
CA VAL A 51 -6.34 -8.76 3.39
C VAL A 51 -7.74 -9.36 3.21
N SER A 52 -8.74 -8.85 3.95
CA SER A 52 -10.16 -9.18 3.78
C SER A 52 -11.04 -7.98 4.10
N GLN A 53 -12.16 -7.85 3.42
CA GLN A 53 -13.09 -6.72 3.64
C GLN A 53 -13.91 -6.83 4.91
N SER A 54 -14.15 -8.04 5.40
CA SER A 54 -15.11 -8.31 6.50
C SER A 54 -14.45 -8.78 7.79
N GLY A 55 -13.10 -8.80 7.85
CA GLY A 55 -12.38 -9.40 8.98
C GLY A 55 -12.53 -10.93 9.06
N SER A 56 -13.24 -11.54 8.13
CA SER A 56 -13.34 -12.98 7.95
C SER A 56 -12.34 -13.48 6.92
N PHE A 57 -12.09 -14.78 6.92
CA PHE A 57 -11.24 -15.43 5.93
C PHE A 57 -11.81 -15.20 4.52
N ASP A 58 -11.03 -14.59 3.63
CA ASP A 58 -11.45 -14.26 2.27
C ASP A 58 -10.36 -14.71 1.26
N ILE A 59 -10.76 -15.52 0.28
CA ILE A 59 -9.89 -16.00 -0.80
C ILE A 59 -10.17 -15.14 -2.03
N GLY A 60 -9.10 -14.63 -2.65
CA GLY A 60 -9.22 -13.78 -3.83
C GLY A 60 -9.49 -12.31 -3.49
N ALA A 61 -9.29 -11.90 -2.24
CA ALA A 61 -9.38 -10.49 -1.89
C ALA A 61 -8.31 -9.66 -2.63
N ALA A 62 -8.71 -8.51 -3.17
CA ALA A 62 -7.83 -7.51 -3.78
C ALA A 62 -8.27 -6.14 -3.27
N ILE A 63 -7.70 -5.73 -2.14
CA ILE A 63 -8.17 -4.58 -1.36
C ILE A 63 -7.24 -3.40 -1.56
N VAL A 64 -7.83 -2.21 -1.67
CA VAL A 64 -7.11 -0.93 -1.58
C VAL A 64 -7.00 -0.56 -0.11
N ASN A 65 -5.79 -0.54 0.42
CA ASN A 65 -5.52 -0.13 1.79
C ASN A 65 -5.44 1.39 1.89
N LYS A 66 -5.77 1.92 3.06
CA LYS A 66 -5.88 3.34 3.31
C LYS A 66 -4.98 3.80 4.45
N LEU A 67 -4.51 5.03 4.31
CA LEU A 67 -3.82 5.75 5.36
C LEU A 67 -4.44 7.14 5.50
N THR A 68 -4.81 7.50 6.71
CA THR A 68 -5.20 8.87 7.03
C THR A 68 -4.11 9.53 7.85
N LEU A 69 -3.67 10.71 7.40
CA LEU A 69 -2.69 11.54 8.09
C LEU A 69 -3.33 12.86 8.48
N GLN A 70 -3.09 13.30 9.72
CA GLN A 70 -3.43 14.64 10.19
C GLN A 70 -2.15 15.33 10.65
N ILE A 71 -1.79 16.42 9.96
CA ILE A 71 -0.57 17.18 10.19
C ILE A 71 -0.94 18.46 10.93
N ASN A 72 -0.21 18.76 12.00
CA ASN A 72 -0.36 20.01 12.73
C ASN A 72 0.22 21.16 11.90
N ASN A 73 -0.62 22.13 11.54
CA ASN A 73 -0.25 23.29 10.74
C ASN A 73 -0.56 24.61 11.44
N PHE A 74 -0.61 24.66 12.76
CA PHE A 74 -0.89 25.90 13.50
C PHE A 74 0.07 27.05 13.16
N SER A 75 1.31 26.74 12.80
CA SER A 75 2.29 27.72 12.36
C SER A 75 2.17 28.15 10.90
N GLY A 76 1.30 27.53 10.12
CA GLY A 76 1.18 27.75 8.66
C GLY A 76 2.32 27.15 7.84
N LYS A 77 3.23 26.38 8.46
CA LYS A 77 4.45 25.84 7.81
C LYS A 77 4.17 25.01 6.57
N TYR A 78 3.01 24.36 6.53
CA TYR A 78 2.67 23.39 5.49
C TYR A 78 1.57 23.87 4.53
N THR A 79 1.17 25.14 4.59
CA THR A 79 0.03 25.70 3.84
C THR A 79 0.25 25.70 2.33
N ASP A 80 1.51 25.93 1.88
CA ASP A 80 1.81 26.13 0.46
C ASP A 80 2.09 24.83 -0.32
N TYR A 81 2.03 23.69 0.36
CA TYR A 81 2.26 22.40 -0.31
C TYR A 81 1.02 21.93 -1.08
N ILE A 82 1.23 21.45 -2.30
CA ILE A 82 0.19 20.81 -3.11
C ILE A 82 0.24 19.30 -2.81
N TRP A 83 -0.62 18.87 -1.91
CA TRP A 83 -0.62 17.50 -1.39
C TRP A 83 -1.18 16.46 -2.34
N ASP A 84 -2.14 16.85 -3.20
CA ASP A 84 -2.82 15.92 -4.10
C ASP A 84 -1.83 15.27 -5.08
N GLY A 85 -1.92 13.95 -5.21
CA GLY A 85 -1.02 13.16 -6.03
C GLY A 85 0.39 12.94 -5.45
N ALA A 86 0.72 13.52 -4.29
CA ALA A 86 2.02 13.31 -3.66
C ALA A 86 2.20 11.84 -3.24
N ARG A 87 3.37 11.29 -3.52
CA ARG A 87 3.75 9.95 -3.03
C ARG A 87 4.22 10.06 -1.59
N VAL A 88 3.75 9.19 -0.72
CA VAL A 88 4.16 9.12 0.68
C VAL A 88 4.70 7.75 1.04
N VAL A 89 5.84 7.73 1.74
CA VAL A 89 6.45 6.54 2.32
C VAL A 89 6.41 6.67 3.83
N CYS A 90 5.76 5.73 4.50
CA CYS A 90 5.59 5.79 5.94
C CYS A 90 6.46 4.77 6.66
N TYR A 91 6.90 5.17 7.84
CA TYR A 91 7.74 4.36 8.72
C TYR A 91 7.22 4.41 10.15
N ILE A 92 7.42 3.29 10.85
CA ILE A 92 7.39 3.24 12.31
C ILE A 92 8.83 3.14 12.80
N GLY A 93 9.24 4.04 13.68
CA GLY A 93 10.53 4.01 14.35
C GLY A 93 10.37 3.53 15.79
N LEU A 94 11.34 2.78 16.28
CA LEU A 94 11.46 2.42 17.68
C LEU A 94 12.76 3.03 18.23
N GLU A 95 12.64 3.68 19.38
CA GLU A 95 13.78 4.27 20.05
C GLU A 95 14.59 3.18 20.76
N LEU A 96 15.87 3.03 20.37
CA LEU A 96 16.82 2.06 20.86
C LEU A 96 17.98 2.78 21.55
N SER A 97 18.84 2.04 22.23
CA SER A 97 20.03 2.61 22.89
C SER A 97 21.01 3.26 21.88
N THR A 98 21.04 2.75 20.64
CA THR A 98 21.90 3.22 19.54
C THR A 98 21.27 4.30 18.68
N GLY A 99 20.01 4.67 18.92
CA GLY A 99 19.24 5.63 18.13
C GLY A 99 17.88 5.09 17.69
N ILE A 100 17.30 5.70 16.67
CA ILE A 100 15.97 5.29 16.16
C ILE A 100 16.16 4.34 14.98
N GLU A 101 15.68 3.10 15.12
CA GLU A 101 15.56 2.17 14.00
C GLU A 101 14.18 2.30 13.36
N LYS A 102 14.13 2.53 12.05
CA LYS A 102 12.89 2.76 11.30
C LYS A 102 12.54 1.56 10.43
N ILE A 103 11.28 1.17 10.43
CA ILE A 103 10.70 0.15 9.57
C ILE A 103 9.73 0.81 8.62
N ARG A 104 9.92 0.60 7.33
CA ARG A 104 8.93 1.00 6.31
C ARG A 104 7.67 0.15 6.45
N ILE A 105 6.51 0.79 6.51
CA ILE A 105 5.22 0.10 6.66
C ILE A 105 4.37 0.18 5.41
N CYS A 106 4.41 1.28 4.67
CA CYS A 106 3.66 1.42 3.43
C CYS A 106 4.28 2.45 2.49
N THR A 107 3.87 2.37 1.23
CA THR A 107 4.05 3.38 0.20
C THR A 107 2.69 3.66 -0.42
N MET A 108 2.26 4.91 -0.37
CA MET A 108 0.93 5.31 -0.81
C MET A 108 0.98 6.59 -1.65
N THR A 109 -0.17 6.96 -2.21
CA THR A 109 -0.37 8.23 -2.90
C THR A 109 -1.49 8.98 -2.20
N VAL A 110 -1.31 10.28 -1.99
CA VAL A 110 -2.37 11.17 -1.49
C VAL A 110 -3.46 11.25 -2.56
N THR A 111 -4.67 10.83 -2.21
CA THR A 111 -5.82 10.80 -3.11
C THR A 111 -6.87 11.84 -2.79
N ASP A 112 -6.84 12.35 -1.57
CA ASP A 112 -7.72 13.40 -1.13
C ASP A 112 -7.01 14.28 -0.08
N ALA A 113 -6.99 15.57 -0.36
CA ALA A 113 -6.45 16.60 0.52
C ALA A 113 -7.47 17.74 0.59
N PRO A 114 -8.63 17.54 1.23
CA PRO A 114 -9.70 18.52 1.23
C PRO A 114 -9.21 19.83 1.85
N TYR A 115 -9.74 20.96 1.36
CA TYR A 115 -9.40 22.28 1.88
C TYR A 115 -9.60 22.31 3.40
N GLN A 116 -8.53 22.52 4.10
CA GLN A 116 -8.48 22.41 5.56
C GLN A 116 -8.50 23.79 6.23
N SER A 117 -8.88 23.79 7.49
CA SER A 117 -8.58 24.92 8.36
C SER A 117 -7.06 25.11 8.39
N THR A 118 -6.60 26.34 8.56
CA THR A 118 -5.16 26.66 8.65
C THR A 118 -4.41 25.89 9.73
N ALA A 119 -5.13 25.26 10.66
CA ALA A 119 -4.55 24.59 11.82
C ALA A 119 -4.18 23.10 11.61
N ILE A 120 -4.97 22.37 10.80
CA ILE A 120 -4.79 20.92 10.60
C ILE A 120 -4.93 20.60 9.11
N ILE A 121 -3.97 19.86 8.57
CA ILE A 121 -4.05 19.30 7.22
C ILE A 121 -4.39 17.82 7.37
N SER A 122 -5.55 17.40 6.84
CA SER A 122 -5.95 15.99 6.79
C SER A 122 -5.75 15.46 5.38
N LEU A 123 -5.07 14.33 5.28
CA LEU A 123 -4.77 13.68 4.01
C LEU A 123 -5.33 12.26 4.03
N THR A 124 -5.99 11.88 2.95
CA THR A 124 -6.32 10.48 2.67
C THR A 124 -5.36 9.95 1.62
N CYS A 125 -4.74 8.82 1.91
CA CYS A 125 -3.80 8.19 1.00
C CYS A 125 -4.26 6.75 0.72
N GLU A 126 -4.04 6.29 -0.50
CA GLU A 126 -4.35 4.94 -0.93
C GLU A 126 -3.11 4.27 -1.52
N ASP A 127 -3.06 2.94 -1.40
CA ASP A 127 -1.96 2.14 -1.93
C ASP A 127 -2.07 1.94 -3.46
N SER A 128 -1.09 1.23 -4.04
CA SER A 128 -1.02 0.99 -5.49
C SER A 128 -2.17 0.13 -6.02
N MET A 129 -2.91 -0.59 -5.17
CA MET A 129 -4.05 -1.41 -5.61
C MET A 129 -5.14 -0.57 -6.26
N ARG A 130 -5.27 0.71 -5.91
CA ARG A 130 -6.21 1.65 -6.57
C ARG A 130 -5.92 1.82 -8.07
N LEU A 131 -4.68 1.67 -8.50
CA LEU A 131 -4.30 1.83 -9.90
C LEU A 131 -4.90 0.74 -10.79
N PHE A 132 -5.30 -0.38 -10.22
CA PHE A 132 -5.98 -1.48 -10.89
C PHE A 132 -7.50 -1.28 -11.05
N ASP A 133 -8.06 -0.14 -10.62
CA ASP A 133 -9.48 0.22 -10.86
C ASP A 133 -9.73 0.73 -12.29
N ARG A 134 -8.75 0.58 -13.18
CA ARG A 134 -8.88 0.83 -14.61
C ARG A 134 -9.66 -0.29 -15.30
N ASP A 135 -10.28 0.05 -16.41
CA ASP A 135 -11.06 -0.87 -17.24
C ASP A 135 -10.15 -1.96 -17.85
N TYR A 136 -10.52 -3.24 -17.67
CA TYR A 136 -9.76 -4.38 -18.20
C TYR A 136 -9.75 -4.43 -19.73
N SER A 137 -10.63 -3.71 -20.44
CA SER A 137 -10.62 -3.58 -21.89
C SER A 137 -9.30 -2.98 -22.42
N GLU A 138 -8.55 -2.26 -21.59
CA GLU A 138 -7.24 -1.71 -21.93
C GLU A 138 -6.14 -2.78 -22.08
N SER A 139 -6.33 -3.97 -21.51
CA SER A 139 -5.45 -5.12 -21.71
C SER A 139 -5.50 -5.59 -23.16
N LYS A 140 -4.34 -5.85 -23.73
CA LYS A 140 -4.18 -6.45 -25.06
C LYS A 140 -3.74 -7.91 -25.00
N LEU A 141 -3.73 -8.51 -23.82
CA LEU A 141 -3.32 -9.90 -23.61
C LEU A 141 -4.25 -10.83 -24.39
N THR A 142 -3.65 -11.74 -25.12
CA THR A 142 -4.38 -12.80 -25.84
C THR A 142 -4.52 -14.04 -24.97
N TYR A 143 -5.66 -14.71 -25.10
CA TYR A 143 -5.94 -15.96 -24.40
C TYR A 143 -5.84 -17.16 -25.38
N PRO A 144 -5.47 -18.36 -24.90
CA PRO A 144 -5.23 -18.73 -23.50
C PRO A 144 -3.97 -18.07 -22.90
N ALA A 145 -4.01 -17.74 -21.59
CA ALA A 145 -2.93 -17.11 -20.87
C ALA A 145 -2.73 -17.73 -19.49
N THR A 146 -1.50 -17.74 -19.00
CA THR A 146 -1.22 -18.22 -17.65
C THR A 146 -1.58 -17.16 -16.61
N ARG A 147 -1.78 -17.59 -15.35
CA ARG A 147 -2.00 -16.69 -14.23
C ARG A 147 -0.90 -15.63 -14.15
N LEU A 148 0.36 -16.04 -14.31
CA LEU A 148 1.49 -15.11 -14.31
C LEU A 148 1.38 -14.07 -15.42
N GLN A 149 1.07 -14.49 -16.65
CA GLN A 149 0.91 -13.56 -17.78
C GLN A 149 -0.20 -12.53 -17.53
N ILE A 150 -1.32 -12.94 -16.94
CA ILE A 150 -2.43 -12.03 -16.63
C ILE A 150 -2.02 -11.01 -15.58
N ILE A 151 -1.31 -11.43 -14.52
CA ILE A 151 -0.82 -10.53 -13.47
C ILE A 151 0.26 -9.58 -14.01
N GLN A 152 1.15 -10.06 -14.86
CA GLN A 152 2.19 -9.23 -15.49
C GLN A 152 1.58 -8.18 -16.41
N ASP A 153 0.61 -8.55 -17.26
CA ASP A 153 -0.13 -7.61 -18.10
C ASP A 153 -0.86 -6.54 -17.28
N ALA A 154 -1.55 -6.96 -16.21
CA ALA A 154 -2.21 -6.01 -15.30
C ALA A 154 -1.21 -5.02 -14.68
N CYS A 155 -0.07 -5.51 -14.23
CA CYS A 155 0.99 -4.68 -13.65
C CYS A 155 1.56 -3.70 -14.68
N GLU A 156 1.83 -4.16 -15.91
CA GLU A 156 2.37 -3.34 -16.99
C GLU A 156 1.40 -2.24 -17.39
N VAL A 157 0.12 -2.58 -17.65
CA VAL A 157 -0.90 -1.61 -18.08
C VAL A 157 -1.19 -0.59 -16.97
N CYS A 158 -1.24 -1.03 -15.72
CA CYS A 158 -1.55 -0.14 -14.59
C CYS A 158 -0.33 0.56 -13.99
N GLY A 159 0.89 0.28 -14.47
CA GLY A 159 2.12 0.93 -13.99
C GLY A 159 2.52 0.51 -12.58
N VAL A 160 2.16 -0.71 -12.15
CA VAL A 160 2.50 -1.27 -10.84
C VAL A 160 3.60 -2.32 -11.00
N THR A 161 4.57 -2.32 -10.11
CA THR A 161 5.62 -3.35 -10.09
C THR A 161 5.10 -4.61 -9.42
N LEU A 162 5.39 -5.79 -10.00
CA LEU A 162 5.13 -7.07 -9.36
C LEU A 162 6.26 -7.40 -8.38
N GLN A 163 5.91 -7.85 -7.15
CA GLN A 163 6.90 -8.19 -6.12
C GLN A 163 7.73 -9.43 -6.48
N SER A 164 7.08 -10.45 -7.04
CA SER A 164 7.71 -11.71 -7.44
C SER A 164 7.11 -12.22 -8.75
N THR A 165 7.97 -12.70 -9.63
CA THR A 165 7.56 -13.36 -10.88
C THR A 165 7.26 -14.86 -10.68
N ARG A 166 7.24 -15.32 -9.44
CA ARG A 166 6.91 -16.72 -9.08
C ARG A 166 5.96 -16.72 -7.89
N PHE A 167 4.85 -17.44 -8.05
CA PHE A 167 3.86 -17.71 -7.00
C PHE A 167 3.17 -19.05 -7.30
N ASP A 168 2.50 -19.61 -6.30
CA ASP A 168 1.87 -20.92 -6.43
C ASP A 168 0.90 -20.98 -7.61
N ASN A 169 1.00 -22.04 -8.43
CA ASN A 169 0.20 -22.25 -9.65
C ASN A 169 0.30 -21.10 -10.66
N ASP A 170 1.43 -20.43 -10.76
CA ASP A 170 1.67 -19.31 -11.68
C ASP A 170 1.54 -19.70 -13.16
N ASP A 171 1.76 -20.98 -13.50
CA ASP A 171 1.67 -21.59 -14.83
C ASP A 171 0.27 -22.09 -15.19
N PHE A 172 -0.71 -22.05 -14.26
CA PHE A 172 -2.08 -22.47 -14.57
C PHE A 172 -2.68 -21.64 -15.70
N VAL A 173 -3.20 -22.34 -16.73
CA VAL A 173 -3.68 -21.71 -17.98
C VAL A 173 -5.18 -21.41 -17.91
N ILE A 174 -5.52 -20.17 -18.16
CA ILE A 174 -6.91 -19.69 -18.27
C ILE A 174 -7.26 -19.60 -19.76
N GLN A 175 -8.32 -20.30 -20.16
CA GLN A 175 -8.65 -20.51 -21.58
C GLN A 175 -9.28 -19.29 -22.23
N ASN A 176 -10.13 -18.57 -21.50
CA ASN A 176 -10.95 -17.51 -22.07
C ASN A 176 -10.75 -16.19 -21.32
N ARG A 177 -10.70 -15.12 -22.11
CA ARG A 177 -10.78 -13.76 -21.57
C ARG A 177 -12.15 -13.54 -20.94
N PRO A 178 -12.25 -12.84 -19.79
CA PRO A 178 -13.53 -12.37 -19.28
C PRO A 178 -14.27 -11.53 -20.35
N ASN A 179 -15.53 -11.84 -20.57
CA ASN A 179 -16.35 -11.21 -21.60
C ASN A 179 -17.36 -10.21 -20.96
N ASP A 180 -16.86 -9.29 -20.17
CA ASP A 180 -17.63 -8.22 -19.56
C ASP A 180 -16.85 -6.91 -19.71
N ASN A 181 -17.49 -5.88 -20.23
CA ASN A 181 -16.87 -4.57 -20.45
C ASN A 181 -16.88 -3.67 -19.21
N SER A 182 -17.42 -4.14 -18.08
CA SER A 182 -17.52 -3.37 -16.83
C SER A 182 -16.49 -3.79 -15.78
N ILE A 183 -15.64 -4.81 -16.06
CA ILE A 183 -14.67 -5.32 -15.10
C ILE A 183 -13.40 -4.50 -15.07
N THR A 184 -12.81 -4.39 -13.90
CA THR A 184 -11.53 -3.71 -13.68
C THR A 184 -10.37 -4.72 -13.63
N PHE A 185 -9.13 -4.22 -13.82
CA PHE A 185 -7.93 -5.04 -13.56
C PHE A 185 -7.91 -5.59 -12.14
N ARG A 186 -8.36 -4.81 -11.14
CA ARG A 186 -8.44 -5.26 -9.75
C ARG A 186 -9.36 -6.46 -9.58
N GLN A 187 -10.48 -6.48 -10.26
CA GLN A 187 -11.40 -7.62 -10.24
C GLN A 187 -10.79 -8.87 -10.90
N VAL A 188 -10.06 -8.70 -12.00
CA VAL A 188 -9.34 -9.80 -12.67
C VAL A 188 -8.22 -10.33 -11.75
N ILE A 189 -7.46 -9.45 -11.08
CA ILE A 189 -6.45 -9.84 -10.09
C ILE A 189 -7.10 -10.63 -8.95
N ALA A 190 -8.26 -10.21 -8.46
CA ALA A 190 -9.00 -10.93 -7.43
C ALA A 190 -9.36 -12.36 -7.85
N TRP A 191 -9.87 -12.54 -9.07
CA TRP A 191 -10.17 -13.89 -9.61
C TRP A 191 -8.93 -14.74 -9.79
N VAL A 192 -7.84 -14.15 -10.29
CA VAL A 192 -6.55 -14.87 -10.44
C VAL A 192 -5.98 -15.26 -9.08
N ALA A 193 -6.08 -14.39 -8.08
CA ALA A 193 -5.71 -14.71 -6.70
C ALA A 193 -6.58 -15.84 -6.13
N GLN A 194 -7.90 -15.77 -6.35
CA GLN A 194 -8.85 -16.80 -5.92
C GLN A 194 -8.53 -18.19 -6.49
N MET A 195 -8.17 -18.26 -7.80
CA MET A 195 -7.77 -19.52 -8.44
C MET A 195 -6.53 -20.17 -7.79
N GLY A 196 -5.67 -19.37 -7.18
CA GLY A 196 -4.50 -19.84 -6.44
C GLY A 196 -4.71 -19.96 -4.94
N CYS A 197 -5.94 -19.79 -4.46
CA CYS A 197 -6.27 -19.71 -3.03
C CYS A 197 -5.48 -18.61 -2.30
N GLN A 198 -5.20 -17.51 -2.97
CA GLN A 198 -4.38 -16.41 -2.48
C GLN A 198 -5.22 -15.13 -2.28
N TRP A 199 -4.64 -14.16 -1.58
CA TRP A 199 -5.05 -12.77 -1.59
C TRP A 199 -4.05 -11.94 -2.41
N ALA A 200 -4.45 -10.77 -2.85
CA ALA A 200 -3.62 -9.80 -3.54
C ALA A 200 -3.63 -8.45 -2.81
N LYS A 201 -2.47 -7.87 -2.57
CA LYS A 201 -2.34 -6.55 -1.95
C LYS A 201 -1.08 -5.82 -2.40
N SER A 202 -0.97 -4.55 -2.05
CA SER A 202 0.27 -3.79 -2.14
C SER A 202 1.20 -4.13 -0.97
N ASP A 203 2.48 -4.36 -1.24
CA ASP A 203 3.49 -4.48 -0.19
C ASP A 203 3.96 -3.10 0.31
N GLU A 204 4.86 -3.08 1.29
CA GLU A 204 5.39 -1.84 1.86
C GLU A 204 6.15 -0.96 0.86
N TYR A 205 6.54 -1.49 -0.29
CA TYR A 205 7.21 -0.76 -1.38
C TYR A 205 6.25 -0.27 -2.46
N GLY A 206 4.96 -0.61 -2.37
CA GLY A 206 3.94 -0.29 -3.36
C GLY A 206 3.90 -1.28 -4.54
N ARG A 207 4.44 -2.51 -4.37
CA ARG A 207 4.43 -3.56 -5.39
C ARG A 207 3.26 -4.50 -5.16
N LEU A 208 2.68 -5.02 -6.24
CA LEU A 208 1.66 -6.07 -6.14
C LEU A 208 2.30 -7.36 -5.59
N CYS A 209 1.75 -7.91 -4.53
CA CYS A 209 2.09 -9.22 -4.01
C CYS A 209 0.85 -10.10 -3.88
N LEU A 210 1.06 -11.41 -4.15
CA LEU A 210 0.08 -12.45 -3.88
C LEU A 210 0.59 -13.29 -2.70
N GLY A 211 -0.29 -13.62 -1.79
CA GLY A 211 0.10 -14.38 -0.60
C GLY A 211 -1.02 -15.27 -0.09
N TRP A 212 -0.65 -16.11 0.86
CA TRP A 212 -1.55 -17.03 1.56
C TRP A 212 -1.52 -16.73 3.07
N TYR A 213 -2.50 -17.25 3.78
CA TYR A 213 -2.56 -17.16 5.23
C TYR A 213 -1.64 -18.24 5.82
N GLU A 214 -0.40 -17.87 6.12
CA GLU A 214 0.55 -18.76 6.82
C GLU A 214 0.27 -18.73 8.32
N ARG A 215 0.38 -19.90 8.96
CA ARG A 215 0.45 -19.96 10.42
C ARG A 215 1.90 -19.70 10.82
N GLU A 216 2.11 -18.69 11.64
CA GLU A 216 3.36 -18.50 12.36
C GLU A 216 3.57 -19.58 13.43
#